data_c14bd3356ea4094c18f0ce56351d1639
#
_entry.id   c14bd3356ea4094c18f0ce56351d1639
#
_cell.length_a   1.000
_cell.length_b   1.000
_cell.length_c   1.000
_cell.angle_alpha   90.00
_cell.angle_beta   90.00
_cell.angle_gamma   90.00
#
_symmetry.space_group_name_H-M   'P 1'
#
loop_
_entity.id
_entity.type
_entity.pdbx_description
1 polymer ?
#
loop_
_entity_poly.entity_id
_entity_poly.type
_entity_poly.pdbx_seq_one_letter_code
_entity_poly.pdbx_strand_id
1 'polypeptide(L)'
;MEDNSSWTALSIDHIRISAFNFGIVSEDNDEGKEFLLSLDTVVPDDILERIFTFLPIVSMIRSTAVCKRWHDIIYSSRFLWTHMLPQRPWYFMFTSNESAAGYAYDPILRKWYDLELPCIDKSSCFVSSSCGLVCFMDNDSRNAISVSNPITKDCKRILEPPGAKFPDYSTIAIKVDRSSHNYTITLAKCKQVPEDYVRWDFSLYKYDSQSSSWVTAVEEVFIGWRGGDDSVICDGVLYCLIHSTGILGNLEPRHSIIMYDLIAGPSKASLMQSSIPAPCSLTCGRLLNLREKLVLVGGIAKQNRPDIIKGIGIWELHKKQWQEVGRMPHKLFQGFGEFDDVFASSGTDDLVYIQSYGATALLAFDTKQKQWKWSAKCPVSKRFPLQLFTGFCFEPRLDITT
;
A
#
# COMPACT_ATOMS: atom_id res chain seq x y z
N MET A 1 12.40 31.89 -14.30
CA MET A 1 12.50 30.86 -15.35
C MET A 1 11.85 29.62 -14.78
N GLU A 2 10.56 29.50 -15.08
CA GLU A 2 9.70 28.41 -14.61
C GLU A 2 9.87 27.25 -15.58
N ASP A 3 10.37 26.13 -15.04
CA ASP A 3 10.48 24.90 -15.79
C ASP A 3 9.14 24.14 -15.69
N ASN A 4 8.24 24.47 -16.62
CA ASN A 4 6.93 23.88 -16.77
C ASN A 4 7.05 22.53 -17.50
N SER A 5 7.52 21.49 -16.81
CA SER A 5 7.32 20.11 -17.27
C SER A 5 6.08 19.52 -16.62
N SER A 6 4.93 19.78 -17.23
CA SER A 6 3.68 19.09 -16.89
C SER A 6 3.78 17.64 -17.33
N TRP A 7 3.83 16.73 -16.38
CA TRP A 7 3.74 15.29 -16.62
C TRP A 7 2.26 14.88 -16.51
N THR A 8 1.61 14.77 -17.64
CA THR A 8 0.31 14.08 -17.76
C THR A 8 0.51 12.58 -17.65
N ALA A 9 -0.48 11.91 -17.04
CA ALA A 9 -0.58 10.48 -16.73
C ALA A 9 0.33 9.58 -17.56
N LEU A 10 1.01 8.64 -16.89
CA LEU A 10 1.76 7.55 -17.51
C LEU A 10 0.81 6.57 -18.22
N SER A 11 0.15 7.03 -19.26
CA SER A 11 -0.50 6.19 -20.25
C SER A 11 0.55 5.83 -21.30
N ILE A 12 0.80 4.54 -21.46
CA ILE A 12 1.78 3.99 -22.39
C ILE A 12 1.51 4.43 -23.84
N ASP A 13 0.28 4.81 -24.16
CA ASP A 13 -0.15 5.15 -25.54
C ASP A 13 0.06 6.62 -25.92
N HIS A 14 0.54 7.50 -25.07
CA HIS A 14 0.59 8.94 -25.34
C HIS A 14 1.94 9.64 -25.17
N ILE A 15 3.05 8.90 -25.00
CA ILE A 15 4.37 9.52 -24.94
C ILE A 15 4.93 9.67 -26.35
N ARG A 16 4.62 10.79 -27.03
CA ARG A 16 5.39 11.26 -28.18
C ARG A 16 6.64 11.97 -27.68
N ILE A 17 7.78 11.28 -27.69
CA ILE A 17 9.08 11.91 -27.48
C ILE A 17 9.72 12.11 -28.85
N SER A 18 10.01 13.37 -29.19
CA SER A 18 10.90 13.70 -30.31
C SER A 18 12.29 13.09 -30.04
N ALA A 19 12.82 12.36 -31.00
CA ALA A 19 14.12 11.73 -30.92
C ALA A 19 15.21 12.77 -30.60
N PHE A 20 15.90 12.59 -29.49
CA PHE A 20 17.12 13.33 -29.18
C PHE A 20 18.28 12.63 -29.91
N ASN A 21 18.81 13.30 -30.95
CA ASN A 21 20.06 12.92 -31.60
C ASN A 21 21.22 13.38 -30.70
N PHE A 22 21.89 12.45 -30.04
CA PHE A 22 23.21 12.72 -29.44
C PHE A 22 24.28 12.57 -30.53
N GLY A 23 24.65 13.70 -31.16
CA GLY A 23 25.84 13.75 -32.01
C GLY A 23 27.09 13.93 -31.17
N ILE A 24 28.03 13.00 -31.19
CA ILE A 24 29.39 13.24 -30.76
C ILE A 24 30.13 13.82 -31.95
N VAL A 25 30.46 15.11 -31.88
CA VAL A 25 31.33 15.78 -32.87
C VAL A 25 32.77 15.44 -32.56
N SER A 26 33.43 14.64 -33.37
CA SER A 26 34.88 14.55 -33.41
C SER A 26 35.36 15.51 -34.52
N GLU A 27 36.10 16.55 -34.14
CA GLU A 27 36.86 17.39 -35.09
C GLU A 27 38.04 16.59 -35.62
N ASP A 28 37.89 15.98 -36.79
CA ASP A 28 39.01 15.70 -37.68
C ASP A 28 38.49 15.66 -39.12
N ASN A 29 39.11 16.50 -39.95
CA ASN A 29 38.86 16.65 -41.38
C ASN A 29 39.22 15.38 -42.11
N ASP A 30 38.22 14.66 -42.62
CA ASP A 30 38.30 14.06 -43.98
C ASP A 30 36.90 13.63 -44.46
N GLU A 31 36.74 13.59 -45.79
CA GLU A 31 35.49 13.55 -46.52
C GLU A 31 34.44 12.52 -46.03
N GLY A 32 33.33 13.02 -45.55
CA GLY A 32 31.98 12.57 -45.76
C GLY A 32 31.56 11.15 -45.53
N LYS A 33 31.22 10.79 -44.36
CA LYS A 33 30.04 10.04 -43.90
C LYS A 33 30.06 10.09 -42.38
N GLU A 34 29.24 10.95 -41.78
CA GLU A 34 28.96 10.86 -40.37
C GLU A 34 28.34 9.48 -40.09
N PHE A 35 29.13 8.58 -39.57
CA PHE A 35 28.64 7.39 -38.86
C PHE A 35 28.11 7.86 -37.51
N LEU A 36 26.86 8.24 -37.47
CA LEU A 36 26.12 8.31 -36.22
C LEU A 36 26.08 6.88 -35.65
N LEU A 37 27.08 6.54 -34.84
CA LEU A 37 27.05 5.33 -34.02
C LEU A 37 25.93 5.51 -32.98
N SER A 38 24.72 5.07 -33.33
CA SER A 38 23.64 4.99 -32.39
C SER A 38 24.03 3.98 -31.30
N LEU A 39 23.96 4.37 -30.03
CA LEU A 39 24.11 3.44 -28.88
C LEU A 39 23.23 2.21 -29.05
N ASP A 40 22.15 2.33 -29.80
CA ASP A 40 21.21 1.28 -30.14
C ASP A 40 21.80 0.14 -30.98
N THR A 41 22.84 0.41 -31.75
CA THR A 41 23.48 -0.61 -32.63
C THR A 41 24.76 -1.18 -32.03
N VAL A 42 25.37 -0.52 -31.06
CA VAL A 42 26.71 -0.85 -30.52
C VAL A 42 26.63 -1.68 -29.24
N VAL A 43 25.61 -1.46 -28.39
CA VAL A 43 25.53 -2.13 -27.08
C VAL A 43 24.72 -3.43 -27.22
N PRO A 44 25.26 -4.60 -26.86
CA PRO A 44 24.53 -5.87 -26.82
C PRO A 44 23.35 -5.85 -25.83
N ASP A 45 22.32 -6.70 -26.09
CA ASP A 45 21.09 -6.74 -25.27
C ASP A 45 21.36 -7.10 -23.81
N ASP A 46 22.27 -8.03 -23.56
CA ASP A 46 22.65 -8.45 -22.20
C ASP A 46 23.26 -7.30 -21.37
N ILE A 47 24.00 -6.41 -22.03
CA ILE A 47 24.56 -5.22 -21.38
C ILE A 47 23.46 -4.19 -21.14
N LEU A 48 22.53 -4.00 -22.08
CA LEU A 48 21.36 -3.12 -21.90
C LEU A 48 20.46 -3.63 -20.76
N GLU A 49 20.14 -4.93 -20.74
CA GLU A 49 19.41 -5.57 -19.64
C GLU A 49 20.06 -5.24 -18.28
N ARG A 50 21.38 -5.42 -18.21
CA ARG A 50 22.13 -5.13 -16.99
C ARG A 50 22.12 -3.65 -16.61
N ILE A 51 22.18 -2.73 -17.57
CA ILE A 51 22.06 -1.30 -17.32
C ILE A 51 20.66 -0.98 -16.76
N PHE A 52 19.61 -1.52 -17.38
CA PHE A 52 18.24 -1.27 -16.95
C PHE A 52 17.95 -1.74 -15.53
N THR A 53 18.61 -2.83 -15.06
CA THR A 53 18.43 -3.29 -13.65
C THR A 53 18.87 -2.26 -12.61
N PHE A 54 19.77 -1.37 -12.94
CA PHE A 54 20.24 -0.31 -12.02
C PHE A 54 19.40 0.96 -12.08
N LEU A 55 18.47 1.06 -13.03
CA LEU A 55 17.64 2.26 -13.16
C LEU A 55 16.50 2.26 -12.12
N PRO A 56 16.19 3.42 -11.53
CA PRO A 56 14.91 3.60 -10.86
C PRO A 56 13.77 3.34 -11.84
N ILE A 57 12.65 2.79 -11.35
CA ILE A 57 11.53 2.37 -12.19
C ILE A 57 11.03 3.47 -13.14
N VAL A 58 10.99 4.72 -12.69
CA VAL A 58 10.63 5.87 -13.56
C VAL A 58 11.58 6.03 -14.74
N SER A 59 12.89 5.88 -14.49
CA SER A 59 13.89 5.96 -15.55
C SER A 59 13.79 4.76 -16.50
N MET A 60 13.49 3.59 -15.96
CA MET A 60 13.24 2.38 -16.76
C MET A 60 12.02 2.57 -17.67
N ILE A 61 10.89 3.06 -17.13
CA ILE A 61 9.69 3.37 -17.94
C ILE A 61 10.01 4.43 -19.00
N ARG A 62 10.77 5.46 -18.69
CA ARG A 62 11.20 6.46 -19.69
C ARG A 62 12.08 5.85 -20.78
N SER A 63 12.92 4.90 -20.41
CA SER A 63 13.79 4.21 -21.37
C SER A 63 13.01 3.41 -22.42
N THR A 64 11.79 2.95 -22.10
CA THR A 64 10.93 2.27 -23.09
C THR A 64 10.49 3.17 -24.24
N ALA A 65 10.53 4.48 -24.06
CA ALA A 65 10.18 5.45 -25.09
C ALA A 65 11.35 5.87 -26.00
N VAL A 66 12.57 5.40 -25.71
CA VAL A 66 13.77 5.76 -26.47
C VAL A 66 13.75 5.09 -27.85
N CYS A 67 13.58 3.79 -27.90
CA CYS A 67 13.44 3.04 -29.14
C CYS A 67 12.70 1.72 -28.91
N LYS A 68 12.22 1.10 -29.98
CA LYS A 68 11.49 -0.15 -29.94
C LYS A 68 12.29 -1.30 -29.29
N ARG A 69 13.59 -1.37 -29.58
CA ARG A 69 14.49 -2.36 -29.00
C ARG A 69 14.55 -2.28 -27.47
N TRP A 70 14.69 -1.08 -26.91
CA TRP A 70 14.72 -0.86 -25.45
C TRP A 70 13.37 -1.20 -24.82
N HIS A 71 12.28 -0.84 -25.49
CA HIS A 71 10.94 -1.22 -25.08
C HIS A 71 10.81 -2.75 -25.00
N ASP A 72 11.19 -3.46 -26.08
CA ASP A 72 11.05 -4.90 -26.18
C ASP A 72 11.93 -5.64 -25.16
N ILE A 73 13.13 -5.12 -24.87
CA ILE A 73 13.99 -5.65 -23.82
C ILE A 73 13.34 -5.50 -22.44
N ILE A 74 12.88 -4.29 -22.08
CA ILE A 74 12.33 -3.99 -20.75
C ILE A 74 11.03 -4.75 -20.48
N TYR A 75 10.19 -4.94 -21.50
CA TYR A 75 8.95 -5.71 -21.38
C TYR A 75 9.11 -7.20 -21.71
N SER A 76 10.31 -7.67 -21.98
CA SER A 76 10.54 -9.10 -22.19
C SER A 76 10.28 -9.88 -20.91
N SER A 77 9.59 -11.01 -21.01
CA SER A 77 9.35 -11.89 -19.86
C SER A 77 10.66 -12.29 -19.18
N ARG A 78 11.73 -12.52 -19.93
CA ARG A 78 13.05 -12.85 -19.43
C ARG A 78 13.58 -11.74 -18.50
N PHE A 79 13.56 -10.47 -18.95
CA PHE A 79 14.06 -9.35 -18.17
C PHE A 79 13.22 -9.13 -16.89
N LEU A 80 11.90 -9.11 -17.03
CA LEU A 80 10.97 -8.90 -15.92
C LEU A 80 11.13 -9.97 -14.84
N TRP A 81 11.22 -11.25 -15.20
CA TRP A 81 11.37 -12.35 -14.24
C TRP A 81 12.76 -12.41 -13.58
N THR A 82 13.82 -12.09 -14.32
CA THR A 82 15.18 -12.31 -13.84
C THR A 82 15.78 -11.10 -13.15
N HIS A 83 15.38 -9.91 -13.56
CA HIS A 83 16.10 -8.69 -13.20
C HIS A 83 15.29 -7.67 -12.40
N MET A 84 13.98 -7.83 -12.26
CA MET A 84 13.18 -6.92 -11.45
C MET A 84 13.46 -7.11 -9.96
N LEU A 85 14.34 -6.27 -9.44
CA LEU A 85 14.61 -6.21 -8.00
C LEU A 85 13.44 -5.54 -7.26
N PRO A 86 13.20 -5.92 -5.99
CA PRO A 86 12.24 -5.22 -5.14
C PRO A 86 12.54 -3.73 -5.12
N GLN A 87 11.57 -2.93 -5.49
CA GLN A 87 11.69 -1.47 -5.50
C GLN A 87 11.31 -0.91 -4.13
N ARG A 88 11.87 0.26 -3.78
CA ARG A 88 11.41 0.96 -2.58
C ARG A 88 9.95 1.33 -2.71
N PRO A 89 9.14 1.17 -1.64
CA PRO A 89 7.71 1.43 -1.69
C PRO A 89 7.43 2.91 -1.94
N TRP A 90 6.50 3.16 -2.85
CA TRP A 90 5.93 4.48 -3.10
C TRP A 90 4.70 4.69 -2.22
N TYR A 91 4.39 5.94 -1.95
CA TYR A 91 3.14 6.32 -1.28
C TYR A 91 2.23 7.03 -2.27
N PHE A 92 1.06 6.46 -2.52
CA PHE A 92 0.02 7.10 -3.30
C PHE A 92 -0.88 7.94 -2.37
N MET A 93 -1.13 9.18 -2.75
CA MET A 93 -2.01 10.12 -2.05
C MET A 93 -3.18 10.48 -2.97
N PHE A 94 -4.40 10.19 -2.54
CA PHE A 94 -5.60 10.68 -3.21
C PHE A 94 -5.70 12.19 -3.07
N THR A 95 -6.09 12.88 -4.14
CA THR A 95 -6.23 14.34 -4.16
C THR A 95 -7.67 14.82 -4.24
N SER A 96 -8.60 13.90 -4.40
CA SER A 96 -10.04 14.14 -4.45
C SER A 96 -10.78 12.96 -3.84
N ASN A 97 -11.92 13.23 -3.20
CA ASN A 97 -12.82 12.19 -2.74
C ASN A 97 -13.70 11.63 -3.87
N GLU A 98 -13.77 12.34 -5.01
CA GLU A 98 -14.65 12.04 -6.12
C GLU A 98 -13.94 11.34 -7.29
N SER A 99 -12.62 11.18 -7.22
CA SER A 99 -11.84 10.54 -8.29
C SER A 99 -10.73 9.66 -7.75
N ALA A 100 -10.32 8.69 -8.53
CA ALA A 100 -9.20 7.80 -8.29
C ALA A 100 -7.84 8.41 -8.66
N ALA A 101 -7.82 9.69 -9.03
CA ALA A 101 -6.59 10.41 -9.37
C ALA A 101 -5.84 10.88 -8.12
N GLY A 102 -4.53 10.94 -8.21
CA GLY A 102 -3.67 11.37 -7.12
C GLY A 102 -2.21 11.46 -7.52
N TYR A 103 -1.36 11.52 -6.52
CA TYR A 103 0.08 11.58 -6.72
C TYR A 103 0.79 10.44 -5.98
N ALA A 104 1.76 9.83 -6.63
CA ALA A 104 2.63 8.82 -6.06
C ALA A 104 4.00 9.44 -5.71
N TYR A 105 4.43 9.28 -4.47
CA TYR A 105 5.71 9.76 -3.96
C TYR A 105 6.79 8.69 -4.09
N ASP A 106 7.85 9.01 -4.82
CA ASP A 106 9.07 8.21 -4.89
C ASP A 106 10.05 8.66 -3.80
N PRO A 107 10.36 7.82 -2.80
CA PRO A 107 11.27 8.19 -1.71
C PRO A 107 12.75 8.26 -2.13
N ILE A 108 13.13 7.61 -3.24
CA ILE A 108 14.52 7.61 -3.76
C ILE A 108 14.79 8.94 -4.44
N LEU A 109 13.95 9.29 -5.43
CA LEU A 109 14.07 10.51 -6.20
C LEU A 109 13.48 11.73 -5.47
N ARG A 110 12.74 11.51 -4.38
CA ARG A 110 12.03 12.53 -3.58
C ARG A 110 11.09 13.38 -4.43
N LYS A 111 10.42 12.75 -5.39
CA LYS A 111 9.52 13.38 -6.35
C LYS A 111 8.13 12.79 -6.26
N TRP A 112 7.14 13.62 -6.61
CA TRP A 112 5.76 13.22 -6.80
C TRP A 112 5.48 13.03 -8.29
N TYR A 113 4.72 12.01 -8.62
CA TYR A 113 4.27 11.70 -9.98
C TYR A 113 2.76 11.66 -10.00
N ASP A 114 2.16 12.30 -10.98
CA ASP A 114 0.72 12.18 -11.23
C ASP A 114 0.40 10.74 -11.64
N LEU A 115 -0.58 10.15 -10.99
CA LEU A 115 -0.95 8.75 -11.19
C LEU A 115 -2.46 8.60 -11.02
N GLU A 116 -3.09 8.03 -12.02
CA GLU A 116 -4.47 7.60 -11.99
C GLU A 116 -4.57 6.11 -11.71
N LEU A 117 -5.42 5.70 -10.77
CA LEU A 117 -5.59 4.30 -10.42
C LEU A 117 -6.64 3.65 -11.33
N PRO A 118 -6.38 2.46 -11.88
CA PRO A 118 -7.36 1.75 -12.70
C PRO A 118 -8.45 1.11 -11.81
N CYS A 119 -9.62 0.91 -12.39
CA CYS A 119 -10.74 0.14 -11.81
C CYS A 119 -11.36 0.65 -10.52
N ILE A 120 -11.05 1.85 -10.09
CA ILE A 120 -11.74 2.51 -8.97
C ILE A 120 -12.22 3.89 -9.43
N ASP A 121 -13.40 4.26 -8.97
CA ASP A 121 -14.04 5.52 -9.37
C ASP A 121 -13.91 6.58 -8.27
N LYS A 122 -13.72 6.15 -7.00
CA LYS A 122 -13.66 7.03 -5.82
C LYS A 122 -12.50 6.67 -4.91
N SER A 123 -12.08 7.62 -4.09
CA SER A 123 -11.05 7.42 -3.07
C SER A 123 -11.57 6.72 -1.78
N SER A 124 -12.89 6.62 -1.62
CA SER A 124 -13.52 5.97 -0.46
C SER A 124 -13.47 4.44 -0.62
N CYS A 125 -12.32 3.85 -0.32
CA CYS A 125 -12.13 2.40 -0.41
C CYS A 125 -11.19 1.89 0.68
N PHE A 126 -11.40 0.63 1.09
CA PHE A 126 -10.41 -0.12 1.83
C PHE A 126 -9.32 -0.55 0.87
N VAL A 127 -8.07 -0.45 1.31
CA VAL A 127 -6.92 -0.70 0.46
C VAL A 127 -5.93 -1.62 1.15
N SER A 128 -5.47 -2.62 0.42
CA SER A 128 -4.35 -3.47 0.83
C SER A 128 -3.41 -3.69 -0.34
N SER A 129 -2.12 -3.73 -0.10
CA SER A 129 -1.10 -3.89 -1.15
C SER A 129 -0.09 -4.98 -0.81
N SER A 130 0.37 -5.67 -1.82
CA SER A 130 1.44 -6.65 -1.72
C SER A 130 2.16 -6.80 -3.06
N CYS A 131 3.49 -6.72 -3.05
CA CYS A 131 4.34 -7.03 -4.20
C CYS A 131 3.85 -6.42 -5.53
N GLY A 132 3.51 -5.14 -5.54
CA GLY A 132 3.08 -4.42 -6.75
C GLY A 132 1.59 -4.47 -7.06
N LEU A 133 0.85 -5.43 -6.53
CA LEU A 133 -0.61 -5.43 -6.62
C LEU A 133 -1.24 -4.65 -5.48
N VAL A 134 -2.31 -3.97 -5.80
CA VAL A 134 -3.15 -3.24 -4.86
C VAL A 134 -4.57 -3.75 -4.98
N CYS A 135 -5.14 -4.14 -3.87
CA CYS A 135 -6.52 -4.60 -3.76
C CYS A 135 -7.38 -3.51 -3.16
N PHE A 136 -8.48 -3.18 -3.82
CA PHE A 136 -9.44 -2.18 -3.40
C PHE A 136 -10.80 -2.81 -3.16
N MET A 137 -11.48 -2.36 -2.12
CA MET A 137 -12.87 -2.68 -1.87
C MET A 137 -13.64 -1.38 -1.62
N ASP A 138 -14.68 -1.15 -2.40
CA ASP A 138 -15.53 0.03 -2.25
C ASP A 138 -16.15 0.09 -0.84
N ASN A 139 -16.01 1.23 -0.18
CA ASN A 139 -16.50 1.42 1.18
C ASN A 139 -18.04 1.51 1.26
N ASP A 140 -18.67 2.03 0.22
CA ASP A 140 -20.12 2.27 0.22
C ASP A 140 -20.90 0.98 -0.09
N SER A 141 -20.53 0.30 -1.18
CA SER A 141 -21.22 -0.94 -1.59
C SER A 141 -20.66 -2.19 -0.91
N ARG A 142 -19.33 -2.17 -0.59
CA ARG A 142 -18.57 -3.30 -0.04
C ARG A 142 -18.68 -4.61 -0.83
N ASN A 143 -19.15 -4.51 -2.08
CA ASN A 143 -19.44 -5.64 -2.94
C ASN A 143 -18.48 -5.76 -4.12
N ALA A 144 -17.79 -4.68 -4.47
CA ALA A 144 -16.85 -4.65 -5.56
C ALA A 144 -15.42 -4.70 -5.04
N ILE A 145 -14.72 -5.76 -5.40
CA ILE A 145 -13.30 -5.93 -5.12
C ILE A 145 -12.55 -5.81 -6.43
N SER A 146 -11.52 -4.98 -6.46
CA SER A 146 -10.65 -4.82 -7.62
C SER A 146 -9.21 -5.07 -7.22
N VAL A 147 -8.47 -5.83 -8.03
CA VAL A 147 -7.02 -5.98 -7.88
C VAL A 147 -6.38 -5.30 -9.07
N SER A 148 -5.39 -4.47 -8.84
CA SER A 148 -4.73 -3.76 -9.92
C SER A 148 -3.25 -3.54 -9.66
N ASN A 149 -2.49 -3.40 -10.74
CA ASN A 149 -1.15 -2.87 -10.71
C ASN A 149 -1.19 -1.38 -11.08
N PRO A 150 -0.88 -0.45 -10.17
CA PRO A 150 -0.95 0.98 -10.45
C PRO A 150 -0.01 1.44 -11.57
N ILE A 151 1.10 0.72 -11.79
CA ILE A 151 2.12 1.09 -12.80
C ILE A 151 1.72 0.62 -14.19
N THR A 152 1.37 -0.66 -14.35
CA THR A 152 1.01 -1.24 -15.65
C THR A 152 -0.43 -0.95 -16.06
N LYS A 153 -1.26 -0.48 -15.12
CA LYS A 153 -2.71 -0.26 -15.30
C LYS A 153 -3.49 -1.56 -15.50
N ASP A 154 -2.85 -2.71 -15.31
CA ASP A 154 -3.55 -3.98 -15.34
C ASP A 154 -4.52 -4.08 -14.16
N CYS A 155 -5.71 -4.64 -14.42
CA CYS A 155 -6.78 -4.64 -13.43
C CYS A 155 -7.76 -5.80 -13.64
N LYS A 156 -8.15 -6.42 -12.54
CA LYS A 156 -9.15 -7.48 -12.48
C LYS A 156 -10.20 -7.16 -11.41
N ARG A 157 -11.46 -7.27 -11.80
CA ARG A 157 -12.59 -7.22 -10.85
C ARG A 157 -12.90 -8.61 -10.35
N ILE A 158 -13.14 -8.73 -9.04
CA ILE A 158 -13.44 -9.99 -8.35
C ILE A 158 -14.83 -9.84 -7.73
N LEU A 159 -15.68 -10.81 -7.98
CA LEU A 159 -17.00 -10.85 -7.35
C LEU A 159 -16.88 -11.18 -5.86
N GLU A 160 -17.79 -10.67 -5.08
CA GLU A 160 -17.90 -10.95 -3.66
C GLU A 160 -18.13 -12.46 -3.38
N PRO A 161 -17.71 -12.97 -2.20
CA PRO A 161 -18.00 -14.34 -1.80
C PRO A 161 -19.51 -14.64 -1.85
N PRO A 162 -19.94 -15.79 -2.41
CA PRO A 162 -21.34 -16.16 -2.46
C PRO A 162 -21.97 -16.23 -1.07
N GLY A 163 -23.17 -15.65 -0.91
CA GLY A 163 -23.91 -15.70 0.34
C GLY A 163 -23.39 -14.82 1.48
N ALA A 164 -22.38 -14.02 1.22
CA ALA A 164 -21.84 -13.10 2.22
C ALA A 164 -22.88 -12.06 2.63
N LYS A 165 -23.10 -11.93 3.96
CA LYS A 165 -23.99 -10.91 4.52
C LYS A 165 -23.38 -9.52 4.37
N PHE A 166 -24.23 -8.50 4.19
CA PHE A 166 -23.76 -7.11 4.22
C PHE A 166 -23.26 -6.77 5.63
N PRO A 167 -21.99 -6.37 5.79
CA PRO A 167 -21.36 -6.18 7.09
C PRO A 167 -21.53 -4.75 7.62
N ASP A 168 -21.38 -4.58 8.93
CA ASP A 168 -21.19 -3.27 9.56
C ASP A 168 -19.72 -2.83 9.48
N TYR A 169 -18.80 -3.80 9.60
CA TYR A 169 -17.34 -3.60 9.48
C TYR A 169 -16.76 -4.63 8.52
N SER A 170 -15.80 -4.19 7.72
CA SER A 170 -15.08 -5.07 6.81
C SER A 170 -13.62 -4.68 6.76
N THR A 171 -12.76 -5.65 6.47
CA THR A 171 -11.37 -5.40 6.16
C THR A 171 -10.86 -6.39 5.12
N ILE A 172 -9.89 -5.94 4.32
CA ILE A 172 -9.33 -6.71 3.22
C ILE A 172 -7.81 -6.75 3.33
N ALA A 173 -7.23 -7.91 3.03
CA ALA A 173 -5.78 -8.04 2.92
C ALA A 173 -5.42 -8.88 1.69
N ILE A 174 -4.31 -8.52 1.03
CA ILE A 174 -3.76 -9.25 -0.10
C ILE A 174 -2.34 -9.72 0.21
N LYS A 175 -2.02 -10.93 -0.23
CA LYS A 175 -0.66 -11.48 -0.24
C LYS A 175 -0.35 -12.01 -1.62
N VAL A 176 0.73 -11.55 -2.22
CA VAL A 176 1.25 -12.04 -3.50
C VAL A 176 2.46 -12.93 -3.24
N ASP A 177 2.49 -14.10 -3.84
CA ASP A 177 3.68 -14.94 -3.89
C ASP A 177 4.64 -14.39 -4.97
N ARG A 178 5.83 -13.98 -4.53
CA ARG A 178 6.84 -13.40 -5.43
C ARG A 178 7.36 -14.39 -6.47
N SER A 179 7.25 -15.69 -6.23
CA SER A 179 7.78 -16.73 -7.12
C SER A 179 6.80 -17.13 -8.21
N SER A 180 5.53 -17.24 -7.88
CA SER A 180 4.48 -17.70 -8.80
C SER A 180 3.61 -16.57 -9.34
N HIS A 181 3.69 -15.37 -8.72
CA HIS A 181 2.80 -14.22 -8.92
C HIS A 181 1.32 -14.50 -8.61
N ASN A 182 1.01 -15.67 -8.05
CA ASN A 182 -0.31 -15.95 -7.53
C ASN A 182 -0.59 -15.12 -6.29
N TYR A 183 -1.85 -14.78 -6.06
CA TYR A 183 -2.22 -14.00 -4.90
C TYR A 183 -3.40 -14.59 -4.15
N THR A 184 -3.39 -14.36 -2.85
CA THR A 184 -4.48 -14.67 -1.94
C THR A 184 -5.07 -13.37 -1.41
N ILE A 185 -6.40 -13.26 -1.43
CA ILE A 185 -7.12 -12.16 -0.79
C ILE A 185 -7.88 -12.73 0.38
N THR A 186 -7.84 -12.05 1.51
CA THR A 186 -8.70 -12.33 2.65
C THR A 186 -9.69 -11.19 2.85
N LEU A 187 -10.95 -11.53 3.08
CA LEU A 187 -12.03 -10.59 3.37
C LEU A 187 -12.63 -11.00 4.72
N ALA A 188 -12.45 -10.17 5.72
CA ALA A 188 -13.12 -10.34 6.99
C ALA A 188 -14.33 -9.41 7.06
N LYS A 189 -15.47 -9.95 7.48
CA LYS A 189 -16.74 -9.23 7.66
C LYS A 189 -17.21 -9.41 9.10
N CYS A 190 -17.70 -8.34 9.68
CA CYS A 190 -18.26 -8.35 11.02
C CYS A 190 -19.61 -7.65 11.02
N LYS A 191 -20.65 -8.30 11.54
CA LYS A 191 -22.01 -7.80 11.60
C LYS A 191 -22.56 -7.96 13.01
N GLN A 192 -23.20 -6.91 13.52
CA GLN A 192 -23.91 -6.99 14.78
C GLN A 192 -25.11 -7.94 14.68
N VAL A 193 -25.26 -8.83 15.67
CA VAL A 193 -26.45 -9.70 15.76
C VAL A 193 -27.67 -8.84 16.06
N PRO A 194 -28.75 -8.93 15.28
CA PRO A 194 -29.96 -8.17 15.52
C PRO A 194 -30.47 -8.35 16.95
N GLU A 195 -30.83 -7.24 17.61
CA GLU A 195 -31.38 -7.22 18.98
C GLU A 195 -30.37 -7.63 20.07
N ASP A 196 -29.13 -7.97 19.72
CA ASP A 196 -28.06 -8.31 20.66
C ASP A 196 -26.81 -7.42 20.46
N TYR A 197 -26.72 -6.36 21.25
CA TYR A 197 -25.62 -5.39 21.14
C TYR A 197 -24.25 -5.93 21.59
N VAL A 198 -24.23 -7.11 22.22
CA VAL A 198 -22.98 -7.71 22.76
C VAL A 198 -22.36 -8.67 21.74
N ARG A 199 -23.20 -9.28 20.87
CA ARG A 199 -22.77 -10.31 19.94
C ARG A 199 -22.55 -9.77 18.54
N TRP A 200 -21.46 -10.26 17.91
CA TRP A 200 -21.04 -9.88 16.57
C TRP A 200 -20.70 -11.12 15.76
N ASP A 201 -21.41 -11.35 14.67
CA ASP A 201 -21.08 -12.39 13.69
C ASP A 201 -19.81 -11.98 12.95
N PHE A 202 -18.79 -12.81 13.04
CA PHE A 202 -17.53 -12.64 12.32
C PHE A 202 -17.39 -13.74 11.27
N SER A 203 -17.10 -13.36 10.01
CA SER A 203 -16.88 -14.29 8.91
C SER A 203 -15.60 -13.93 8.18
N LEU A 204 -14.76 -14.92 7.90
CA LEU A 204 -13.53 -14.79 7.15
C LEU A 204 -13.62 -15.59 5.86
N TYR A 205 -13.41 -14.91 4.74
CA TYR A 205 -13.36 -15.49 3.40
C TYR A 205 -11.94 -15.40 2.84
N LYS A 206 -11.53 -16.45 2.11
CA LYS A 206 -10.23 -16.53 1.41
C LYS A 206 -10.49 -16.72 -0.08
N TYR A 207 -9.92 -15.87 -0.90
CA TYR A 207 -9.87 -16.00 -2.35
C TYR A 207 -8.49 -16.47 -2.78
N ASP A 208 -8.46 -17.37 -3.74
CA ASP A 208 -7.24 -17.85 -4.37
C ASP A 208 -7.27 -17.51 -5.86
N SER A 209 -6.24 -16.80 -6.33
CA SER A 209 -6.17 -16.35 -7.73
C SER A 209 -5.99 -17.49 -8.73
N GLN A 210 -5.34 -18.58 -8.31
CA GLN A 210 -5.09 -19.74 -9.15
C GLN A 210 -6.38 -20.50 -9.45
N SER A 211 -7.20 -20.74 -8.43
CA SER A 211 -8.51 -21.39 -8.59
C SER A 211 -9.63 -20.41 -8.94
N SER A 212 -9.36 -19.11 -8.83
CA SER A 212 -10.36 -18.02 -9.02
C SER A 212 -11.63 -18.24 -8.18
N SER A 213 -11.49 -18.76 -6.97
CA SER A 213 -12.61 -19.13 -6.11
C SER A 213 -12.47 -18.63 -4.68
N TRP A 214 -13.63 -18.41 -4.03
CA TRP A 214 -13.73 -18.07 -2.62
C TRP A 214 -14.00 -19.32 -1.78
N VAL A 215 -13.41 -19.33 -0.59
CA VAL A 215 -13.69 -20.34 0.46
C VAL A 215 -13.99 -19.59 1.75
N THR A 216 -15.04 -20.02 2.46
CA THR A 216 -15.30 -19.56 3.83
C THR A 216 -14.30 -20.25 4.75
N ALA A 217 -13.43 -19.46 5.37
CA ALA A 217 -12.36 -19.96 6.23
C ALA A 217 -12.79 -20.10 7.69
N VAL A 218 -13.56 -19.12 8.19
CA VAL A 218 -14.04 -19.11 9.59
C VAL A 218 -15.40 -18.42 9.66
N GLU A 219 -16.26 -18.95 10.54
CA GLU A 219 -17.46 -18.27 11.03
C GLU A 219 -17.48 -18.41 12.55
N GLU A 220 -17.54 -17.28 13.27
CA GLU A 220 -17.47 -17.26 14.73
C GLU A 220 -18.28 -16.08 15.27
N VAL A 221 -18.81 -16.19 16.48
CA VAL A 221 -19.51 -15.10 17.17
C VAL A 221 -18.58 -14.49 18.23
N PHE A 222 -18.29 -13.23 18.10
CA PHE A 222 -17.54 -12.47 19.10
C PHE A 222 -18.48 -11.88 20.16
N ILE A 223 -18.09 -11.93 21.41
CA ILE A 223 -18.86 -11.39 22.53
C ILE A 223 -18.09 -10.22 23.15
N GLY A 224 -18.70 -9.01 23.11
CA GLY A 224 -18.09 -7.78 23.62
C GLY A 224 -16.96 -7.20 22.75
N TRP A 225 -16.69 -7.84 21.59
CA TRP A 225 -15.69 -7.40 20.61
C TRP A 225 -16.32 -7.33 19.22
N ARG A 226 -15.85 -6.41 18.40
CA ARG A 226 -16.22 -6.30 17.00
C ARG A 226 -14.99 -6.28 16.10
N GLY A 227 -15.14 -6.62 14.83
CA GLY A 227 -14.12 -6.44 13.83
C GLY A 227 -13.75 -4.97 13.67
N GLY A 228 -12.50 -4.72 13.33
CA GLY A 228 -11.99 -3.41 12.94
C GLY A 228 -11.97 -3.23 11.42
N ASP A 229 -11.34 -2.15 11.00
CA ASP A 229 -11.25 -1.74 9.59
C ASP A 229 -9.88 -2.10 8.98
N ASP A 230 -9.06 -2.89 9.71
CA ASP A 230 -7.69 -3.14 9.29
C ASP A 230 -7.26 -4.59 9.49
N SER A 231 -6.56 -5.10 8.47
CA SER A 231 -5.97 -6.42 8.48
C SER A 231 -4.75 -6.49 7.58
N VAL A 232 -3.86 -7.42 7.87
CA VAL A 232 -2.63 -7.65 7.11
C VAL A 232 -2.21 -9.10 7.17
N ILE A 233 -1.58 -9.59 6.10
CA ILE A 233 -1.00 -10.93 6.06
C ILE A 233 0.51 -10.80 6.21
N CYS A 234 1.08 -11.47 7.22
CA CYS A 234 2.52 -11.58 7.45
C CYS A 234 2.88 -13.05 7.64
N ASP A 235 3.87 -13.54 6.91
CA ASP A 235 4.40 -14.90 7.02
C ASP A 235 3.31 -15.99 7.03
N GLY A 236 2.32 -15.87 6.13
CA GLY A 236 1.20 -16.81 6.03
C GLY A 236 0.13 -16.69 7.10
N VAL A 237 0.25 -15.77 8.05
CA VAL A 237 -0.73 -15.51 9.10
C VAL A 237 -1.49 -14.21 8.80
N LEU A 238 -2.81 -14.29 8.80
CA LEU A 238 -3.67 -13.09 8.76
C LEU A 238 -3.81 -12.55 10.19
N TYR A 239 -3.58 -11.27 10.33
CA TYR A 239 -3.83 -10.49 11.54
C TYR A 239 -4.96 -9.51 11.27
N CYS A 240 -5.99 -9.51 12.12
CA CYS A 240 -7.09 -8.55 12.06
C CYS A 240 -7.15 -7.75 13.35
N LEU A 241 -7.28 -6.44 13.22
CA LEU A 241 -7.53 -5.56 14.34
C LEU A 241 -8.98 -5.73 14.80
N ILE A 242 -9.21 -5.80 16.09
CA ILE A 242 -10.53 -5.87 16.72
C ILE A 242 -10.65 -4.82 17.82
N HIS A 243 -11.88 -4.39 18.06
CA HIS A 243 -12.19 -3.32 19.00
C HIS A 243 -13.17 -3.82 20.08
N SER A 244 -12.90 -3.47 21.33
CA SER A 244 -13.86 -3.67 22.42
C SER A 244 -15.08 -2.77 22.20
N THR A 245 -16.28 -3.32 22.37
CA THR A 245 -17.53 -2.56 22.30
C THR A 245 -17.79 -1.70 23.55
N GLY A 246 -17.03 -1.92 24.62
CA GLY A 246 -17.19 -1.24 25.89
C GLY A 246 -18.38 -1.73 26.74
N ILE A 247 -19.23 -2.61 26.21
CA ILE A 247 -20.44 -3.05 26.88
C ILE A 247 -20.15 -3.96 28.10
N LEU A 248 -19.07 -4.75 28.02
CA LEU A 248 -18.64 -5.64 29.11
C LEU A 248 -17.76 -4.94 30.17
N GLY A 249 -17.75 -3.61 30.19
CA GLY A 249 -16.92 -2.79 31.06
C GLY A 249 -15.74 -2.14 30.35
N ASN A 250 -15.00 -1.29 31.07
CA ASN A 250 -13.82 -0.64 30.51
C ASN A 250 -12.65 -1.61 30.40
N LEU A 251 -12.66 -2.43 29.35
CA LEU A 251 -11.51 -3.25 29.00
C LEU A 251 -10.41 -2.36 28.43
N GLU A 252 -9.29 -2.30 29.12
CA GLU A 252 -8.07 -1.63 28.65
C GLU A 252 -7.00 -2.72 28.35
N PRO A 253 -6.38 -2.70 27.17
CA PRO A 253 -6.60 -1.78 26.04
C PRO A 253 -7.85 -2.13 25.21
N ARG A 254 -8.47 -1.10 24.59
CA ARG A 254 -9.69 -1.25 23.76
C ARG A 254 -9.45 -1.94 22.43
N HIS A 255 -8.19 -2.11 22.04
CA HIS A 255 -7.79 -2.73 20.78
C HIS A 255 -7.05 -4.02 21.07
N SER A 256 -7.33 -5.03 20.27
CA SER A 256 -6.61 -6.31 20.22
C SER A 256 -6.44 -6.77 18.77
N ILE A 257 -5.58 -7.72 18.54
CA ILE A 257 -5.47 -8.41 17.26
C ILE A 257 -5.86 -9.88 17.44
N ILE A 258 -6.54 -10.43 16.44
CA ILE A 258 -6.75 -11.86 16.26
C ILE A 258 -5.88 -12.37 15.14
N MET A 259 -5.56 -13.67 15.18
CA MET A 259 -4.66 -14.32 14.24
C MET A 259 -5.34 -15.52 13.60
N TYR A 260 -5.17 -15.67 12.29
CA TYR A 260 -5.61 -16.84 11.55
C TYR A 260 -4.49 -17.35 10.64
N ASP A 261 -4.09 -18.59 10.81
CA ASP A 261 -3.08 -19.24 9.97
C ASP A 261 -3.71 -19.67 8.64
N LEU A 262 -3.27 -19.06 7.55
CA LEU A 262 -3.80 -19.30 6.20
C LEU A 262 -3.32 -20.62 5.59
N ILE A 263 -2.24 -21.21 6.15
CA ILE A 263 -1.63 -22.46 5.69
C ILE A 263 -2.20 -23.64 6.47
N ALA A 264 -2.19 -23.54 7.80
CA ALA A 264 -2.72 -24.60 8.67
C ALA A 264 -4.26 -24.71 8.61
N GLY A 265 -4.93 -23.62 8.21
CA GLY A 265 -6.38 -23.58 8.11
C GLY A 265 -7.10 -23.47 9.47
N PRO A 266 -8.39 -23.83 9.55
CA PRO A 266 -9.20 -23.61 10.73
C PRO A 266 -8.70 -24.46 11.92
N SER A 267 -8.43 -23.78 13.02
CA SER A 267 -8.15 -24.41 14.32
C SER A 267 -9.46 -24.73 15.03
N LYS A 268 -9.44 -25.76 15.91
CA LYS A 268 -10.56 -26.05 16.83
C LYS A 268 -10.71 -24.96 17.92
N ALA A 269 -9.67 -24.16 18.14
CA ALA A 269 -9.70 -23.08 19.13
C ALA A 269 -10.33 -21.82 18.53
N SER A 270 -11.14 -21.11 19.31
CA SER A 270 -11.68 -19.80 18.95
C SER A 270 -10.57 -18.79 18.66
N LEU A 271 -10.78 -17.93 17.66
CA LEU A 271 -9.86 -16.84 17.34
C LEU A 271 -9.64 -15.91 18.53
N MET A 272 -10.67 -15.69 19.32
CA MET A 272 -10.60 -14.84 20.51
C MET A 272 -9.66 -15.37 21.60
N GLN A 273 -9.49 -16.71 21.72
CA GLN A 273 -8.56 -17.31 22.69
C GLN A 273 -7.08 -17.01 22.38
N SER A 274 -6.78 -16.71 21.14
CA SER A 274 -5.42 -16.36 20.69
C SER A 274 -5.21 -14.85 20.53
N SER A 275 -6.18 -14.03 20.96
CA SER A 275 -6.09 -12.57 20.80
C SER A 275 -4.91 -11.97 21.59
N ILE A 276 -4.27 -10.97 21.01
CA ILE A 276 -3.16 -10.25 21.60
C ILE A 276 -3.59 -8.80 21.81
N PRO A 277 -3.60 -8.32 23.07
CA PRO A 277 -3.97 -6.92 23.34
C PRO A 277 -2.95 -5.95 22.73
N ALA A 278 -3.40 -4.76 22.35
CA ALA A 278 -2.53 -3.68 21.90
C ALA A 278 -1.53 -3.28 22.99
N PRO A 279 -0.38 -2.70 22.64
CA PRO A 279 0.70 -2.38 23.58
C PRO A 279 0.31 -1.30 24.60
N CYS A 280 -0.68 -0.50 24.28
CA CYS A 280 -1.23 0.54 25.17
C CYS A 280 -2.62 0.97 24.68
N SER A 281 -3.28 1.86 25.43
CA SER A 281 -4.52 2.49 24.97
C SER A 281 -4.27 3.35 23.74
N LEU A 282 -4.93 3.00 22.63
CA LEU A 282 -4.83 3.67 21.35
C LEU A 282 -6.12 4.43 21.04
N THR A 283 -6.01 5.56 20.33
CA THR A 283 -7.14 6.23 19.68
C THR A 283 -7.47 5.56 18.36
N CYS A 284 -6.45 5.19 17.61
CA CYS A 284 -6.54 4.48 16.33
C CYS A 284 -5.30 3.60 16.15
N GLY A 285 -5.39 2.59 15.30
CA GLY A 285 -4.28 1.69 14.98
C GLY A 285 -4.35 1.23 13.53
N ARG A 286 -3.18 0.97 12.93
CA ARG A 286 -3.02 0.37 11.62
C ARG A 286 -1.99 -0.74 11.68
N LEU A 287 -2.30 -1.85 11.01
CA LEU A 287 -1.43 -3.02 10.90
C LEU A 287 -0.64 -2.95 9.59
N LEU A 288 0.65 -3.18 9.66
CA LEU A 288 1.54 -3.14 8.51
C LEU A 288 2.35 -4.43 8.44
N ASN A 289 2.60 -4.90 7.21
CA ASN A 289 3.59 -5.93 6.94
C ASN A 289 4.92 -5.26 6.55
N LEU A 290 5.90 -5.31 7.43
CA LEU A 290 7.27 -4.86 7.13
C LEU A 290 8.20 -6.07 7.08
N ARG A 291 8.51 -6.55 5.86
CA ARG A 291 9.37 -7.73 5.65
C ARG A 291 8.88 -8.98 6.40
N GLU A 292 7.61 -9.32 6.22
CA GLU A 292 6.93 -10.44 6.88
C GLU A 292 6.88 -10.32 8.42
N LYS A 293 7.05 -9.11 8.96
CA LYS A 293 6.88 -8.80 10.37
C LYS A 293 5.64 -7.94 10.57
N LEU A 294 4.84 -8.32 11.56
CA LEU A 294 3.69 -7.51 11.94
C LEU A 294 4.12 -6.29 12.70
N VAL A 295 3.74 -5.14 12.19
CA VAL A 295 3.95 -3.84 12.83
C VAL A 295 2.62 -3.14 13.05
N LEU A 296 2.43 -2.58 14.25
CA LEU A 296 1.30 -1.73 14.61
C LEU A 296 1.78 -0.29 14.67
N VAL A 297 1.11 0.60 13.94
CA VAL A 297 1.27 2.04 14.07
C VAL A 297 0.02 2.58 14.74
N GLY A 298 0.17 3.28 15.87
CA GLY A 298 -1.00 3.70 16.65
C GLY A 298 -0.88 5.08 17.26
N GLY A 299 -2.01 5.75 17.33
CA GLY A 299 -2.17 6.99 18.10
C GLY A 299 -2.28 6.67 19.59
N ILE A 300 -1.31 7.10 20.38
CA ILE A 300 -1.30 6.86 21.83
C ILE A 300 -2.31 7.78 22.49
N ALA A 301 -3.29 7.20 23.16
CA ALA A 301 -4.34 7.95 23.86
C ALA A 301 -3.81 8.74 25.07
N LYS A 302 -4.41 9.90 25.34
CA LYS A 302 -4.19 10.64 26.59
C LYS A 302 -4.88 9.90 27.74
N GLN A 303 -4.22 9.78 28.91
CA GLN A 303 -4.70 9.01 30.05
C GLN A 303 -6.09 9.43 30.53
N ASN A 304 -6.39 10.73 30.53
CA ASN A 304 -7.69 11.29 30.99
C ASN A 304 -8.65 11.62 29.81
N ARG A 305 -8.21 11.49 28.57
CA ARG A 305 -8.94 11.82 27.34
C ARG A 305 -8.59 10.78 26.27
N PRO A 306 -9.22 9.59 26.30
CA PRO A 306 -8.87 8.48 25.40
C PRO A 306 -9.20 8.75 23.92
N ASP A 307 -9.94 9.81 23.65
CA ASP A 307 -10.28 10.36 22.34
C ASP A 307 -9.19 11.28 21.75
N ILE A 308 -8.19 11.69 22.55
CA ILE A 308 -7.14 12.61 22.09
C ILE A 308 -5.80 11.90 21.96
N ILE A 309 -5.14 12.08 20.82
CA ILE A 309 -3.79 11.58 20.58
C ILE A 309 -2.77 12.39 21.38
N LYS A 310 -1.93 11.69 22.13
CA LYS A 310 -0.77 12.21 22.86
C LYS A 310 0.53 12.11 22.06
N GLY A 311 0.59 11.19 21.11
CA GLY A 311 1.74 10.92 20.27
C GLY A 311 1.47 9.70 19.39
N ILE A 312 2.37 9.40 18.47
CA ILE A 312 2.28 8.25 17.59
C ILE A 312 3.42 7.30 17.90
N GLY A 313 3.08 6.02 18.12
CA GLY A 313 4.03 4.95 18.36
C GLY A 313 4.01 3.90 17.27
N ILE A 314 5.11 3.18 17.14
CA ILE A 314 5.32 2.08 16.20
C ILE A 314 5.85 0.89 16.99
N TRP A 315 5.16 -0.25 16.91
CA TRP A 315 5.52 -1.47 17.62
C TRP A 315 5.59 -2.65 16.66
N GLU A 316 6.59 -3.50 16.82
CA GLU A 316 6.74 -4.78 16.13
C GLU A 316 6.27 -5.91 17.05
N LEU A 317 5.51 -6.86 16.52
CA LEU A 317 5.11 -8.05 17.27
C LEU A 317 6.22 -9.12 17.19
N HIS A 318 6.78 -9.49 18.33
CA HIS A 318 7.74 -10.57 18.45
C HIS A 318 7.30 -11.58 19.49
N LYS A 319 7.13 -12.85 19.12
CA LYS A 319 6.70 -13.94 20.03
C LYS A 319 5.48 -13.57 20.90
N LYS A 320 4.46 -12.98 20.29
CA LYS A 320 3.23 -12.47 20.95
C LYS A 320 3.45 -11.31 21.94
N GLN A 321 4.58 -10.65 21.90
CA GLN A 321 4.87 -9.47 22.70
C GLN A 321 5.20 -8.27 21.80
N TRP A 322 4.64 -7.11 22.13
CA TRP A 322 4.93 -5.88 21.42
C TRP A 322 6.25 -5.28 21.87
N GLN A 323 7.09 -4.92 20.91
CA GLN A 323 8.34 -4.20 21.13
C GLN A 323 8.26 -2.85 20.43
N GLU A 324 8.49 -1.74 21.16
CA GLU A 324 8.48 -0.41 20.56
C GLU A 324 9.69 -0.26 19.61
N VAL A 325 9.39 -0.02 18.33
CA VAL A 325 10.38 0.18 17.27
C VAL A 325 10.74 1.65 17.12
N GLY A 326 9.77 2.50 17.33
CA GLY A 326 9.92 3.94 17.23
C GLY A 326 8.75 4.71 17.80
N ARG A 327 9.01 5.94 18.14
CA ARG A 327 7.99 6.92 18.58
C ARG A 327 8.23 8.23 17.86
N MET A 328 7.17 8.85 17.39
CA MET A 328 7.28 10.16 16.75
C MET A 328 7.82 11.20 17.73
N PRO A 329 8.92 11.89 17.41
CA PRO A 329 9.45 12.95 18.24
C PRO A 329 8.42 14.08 18.46
N HIS A 330 8.34 14.62 19.67
CA HIS A 330 7.35 15.64 20.05
C HIS A 330 7.35 16.86 19.10
N LYS A 331 8.54 17.30 18.65
CA LYS A 331 8.66 18.42 17.68
C LYS A 331 7.99 18.13 16.34
N LEU A 332 8.04 16.86 15.88
CA LEU A 332 7.39 16.47 14.64
C LEU A 332 5.90 16.29 14.85
N PHE A 333 5.49 15.79 16.01
CA PHE A 333 4.08 15.63 16.36
C PHE A 333 3.36 16.98 16.46
N GLN A 334 3.98 18.01 17.04
CA GLN A 334 3.43 19.37 17.06
C GLN A 334 3.19 19.94 15.65
N GLY A 335 4.06 19.64 14.69
CA GLY A 335 3.90 20.03 13.28
C GLY A 335 2.94 19.13 12.49
N PHE A 336 2.55 18.00 13.07
CA PHE A 336 1.68 17.01 12.43
C PHE A 336 0.20 17.38 12.52
N GLY A 337 -0.21 18.13 13.55
CA GLY A 337 -1.58 18.56 13.81
C GLY A 337 -2.10 18.00 15.13
N GLU A 338 -2.48 18.89 16.05
CA GLU A 338 -2.95 18.50 17.39
C GLU A 338 -4.44 18.08 17.44
N PHE A 339 -5.17 18.27 16.32
CA PHE A 339 -6.63 18.15 16.31
C PHE A 339 -7.14 16.85 15.70
N ASP A 340 -6.25 15.99 15.19
CA ASP A 340 -6.68 14.78 14.49
C ASP A 340 -6.60 13.57 15.42
N ASP A 341 -7.76 13.06 15.82
CA ASP A 341 -7.90 11.79 16.54
C ASP A 341 -7.45 10.62 15.67
N VAL A 342 -7.33 10.84 14.36
CA VAL A 342 -7.08 9.84 13.35
C VAL A 342 -6.05 10.35 12.35
N PHE A 343 -5.18 9.47 11.92
CA PHE A 343 -4.20 9.71 10.87
C PHE A 343 -4.15 8.50 9.93
N ALA A 344 -3.72 8.70 8.70
CA ALA A 344 -3.41 7.60 7.79
C ALA A 344 -1.99 7.11 8.02
N SER A 345 -1.80 5.82 8.05
CA SER A 345 -0.47 5.21 8.01
C SER A 345 -0.46 4.02 7.06
N SER A 346 0.63 3.88 6.34
CA SER A 346 0.87 2.76 5.45
C SER A 346 2.38 2.51 5.34
N GLY A 347 2.78 1.30 5.04
CA GLY A 347 4.21 0.99 4.94
C GLY A 347 4.45 -0.41 4.40
N THR A 348 5.63 -0.59 3.87
CA THR A 348 6.15 -1.90 3.47
C THR A 348 7.68 -1.83 3.43
N ASP A 349 8.35 -2.95 3.40
CA ASP A 349 9.81 -3.07 3.50
C ASP A 349 10.35 -2.44 4.80
N ASP A 350 11.11 -1.35 4.74
CA ASP A 350 11.67 -0.65 5.90
C ASP A 350 11.03 0.72 6.15
N LEU A 351 10.02 1.12 5.35
CA LEU A 351 9.44 2.45 5.40
C LEU A 351 8.01 2.43 5.95
N VAL A 352 7.76 3.31 6.90
CA VAL A 352 6.43 3.65 7.41
C VAL A 352 6.14 5.09 7.04
N TYR A 353 5.05 5.32 6.33
CA TYR A 353 4.55 6.66 6.03
C TYR A 353 3.37 6.98 6.93
N ILE A 354 3.37 8.18 7.45
CA ILE A 354 2.31 8.72 8.32
C ILE A 354 1.85 10.04 7.72
N GLN A 355 0.55 10.15 7.55
CA GLN A 355 -0.10 11.32 6.97
C GLN A 355 -1.18 11.83 7.91
N SER A 356 -1.12 13.10 8.29
CA SER A 356 -2.25 13.80 8.90
C SER A 356 -3.29 14.11 7.83
N TYR A 357 -4.56 13.89 8.11
CA TYR A 357 -5.63 14.22 7.17
C TYR A 357 -5.58 15.70 6.79
N GLY A 358 -5.66 15.97 5.49
CA GLY A 358 -5.53 17.31 4.93
C GLY A 358 -4.10 17.85 4.81
N ALA A 359 -3.07 17.13 5.26
CA ALA A 359 -1.68 17.50 5.04
C ALA A 359 -1.19 17.09 3.65
N THR A 360 -0.44 17.97 3.00
CA THR A 360 0.17 17.70 1.68
C THR A 360 1.58 17.11 1.78
N ALA A 361 2.11 16.96 2.99
CA ALA A 361 3.41 16.35 3.24
C ALA A 361 3.23 15.07 4.07
N LEU A 362 4.08 14.09 3.79
CA LEU A 362 4.16 12.84 4.52
C LEU A 362 5.31 12.89 5.50
N LEU A 363 5.13 12.27 6.65
CA LEU A 363 6.23 11.95 7.54
C LEU A 363 6.61 10.48 7.31
N ALA A 364 7.85 10.23 6.90
CA ALA A 364 8.39 8.91 6.69
C ALA A 364 9.31 8.51 7.86
N PHE A 365 9.15 7.29 8.34
CA PHE A 365 10.04 6.67 9.32
C PHE A 365 10.76 5.48 8.68
N ASP A 366 12.08 5.54 8.64
CA ASP A 366 12.92 4.41 8.23
C ASP A 366 13.20 3.54 9.47
N THR A 367 12.65 2.33 9.48
CA THR A 367 12.75 1.42 10.63
C THR A 367 14.16 0.88 10.83
N LYS A 368 14.97 0.80 9.77
CA LYS A 368 16.34 0.34 9.79
C LYS A 368 17.30 1.42 10.29
N GLN A 369 17.16 2.64 9.77
CA GLN A 369 17.99 3.78 10.14
C GLN A 369 17.49 4.49 11.41
N LYS A 370 16.26 4.19 11.88
CA LYS A 370 15.57 4.87 12.99
C LYS A 370 15.46 6.39 12.77
N GLN A 371 15.24 6.80 11.52
CA GLN A 371 15.20 8.21 11.13
C GLN A 371 13.82 8.62 10.66
N TRP A 372 13.41 9.82 11.10
CA TRP A 372 12.20 10.50 10.68
C TRP A 372 12.54 11.56 9.64
N LYS A 373 11.82 11.59 8.52
CA LYS A 373 12.03 12.58 7.45
C LYS A 373 10.71 13.03 6.86
N TRP A 374 10.56 14.34 6.65
CA TRP A 374 9.46 14.86 5.86
C TRP A 374 9.71 14.59 4.37
N SER A 375 8.64 14.21 3.65
CA SER A 375 8.63 14.19 2.20
C SER A 375 8.68 15.62 1.64
N ALA A 376 8.93 15.75 0.33
CA ALA A 376 8.54 16.94 -0.40
C ALA A 376 7.01 17.10 -0.31
N LYS A 377 6.52 18.35 -0.37
CA LYS A 377 5.08 18.61 -0.40
C LYS A 377 4.49 18.07 -1.71
N CYS A 378 3.34 17.42 -1.62
CA CYS A 378 2.57 17.03 -2.79
C CYS A 378 2.15 18.29 -3.58
N PRO A 379 2.25 18.29 -4.91
CA PRO A 379 1.94 19.46 -5.74
C PRO A 379 0.45 19.79 -5.83
N VAL A 380 -0.39 19.08 -5.08
CA VAL A 380 -1.83 19.33 -5.04
C VAL A 380 -2.14 20.75 -4.56
N SER A 381 -2.93 21.47 -5.33
CA SER A 381 -3.45 22.78 -4.91
C SER A 381 -4.63 22.58 -3.96
N LYS A 382 -4.51 23.02 -2.71
CA LYS A 382 -5.63 23.02 -1.76
C LYS A 382 -6.69 24.01 -2.26
N ARG A 383 -7.78 23.48 -2.82
CA ARG A 383 -8.93 24.33 -3.21
C ARG A 383 -9.89 24.58 -2.04
N PHE A 384 -9.90 23.68 -1.04
CA PHE A 384 -10.78 23.76 0.14
C PHE A 384 -10.02 23.33 1.38
N PRO A 385 -10.19 24.03 2.53
CA PRO A 385 -9.48 23.73 3.77
C PRO A 385 -9.86 22.37 4.41
N LEU A 386 -10.95 21.73 3.97
CA LEU A 386 -11.48 20.47 4.54
C LEU A 386 -11.29 19.24 3.65
N GLN A 387 -10.47 19.30 2.62
CA GLN A 387 -10.14 18.09 1.86
C GLN A 387 -9.29 17.15 2.72
N LEU A 388 -9.86 15.99 3.05
CA LEU A 388 -9.17 14.91 3.72
C LEU A 388 -8.41 14.09 2.68
N PHE A 389 -7.09 14.20 2.67
CA PHE A 389 -6.24 13.36 1.82
C PHE A 389 -5.95 12.05 2.55
N THR A 390 -6.16 10.95 1.88
CA THR A 390 -5.78 9.61 2.34
C THR A 390 -4.84 8.98 1.35
N GLY A 391 -4.20 7.89 1.72
CA GLY A 391 -3.29 7.22 0.82
C GLY A 391 -2.83 5.86 1.33
N PHE A 392 -2.01 5.21 0.52
CA PHE A 392 -1.48 3.89 0.80
C PHE A 392 -0.10 3.69 0.18
N CYS A 393 0.66 2.75 0.71
CA CYS A 393 1.91 2.29 0.14
C CYS A 393 1.69 1.19 -0.89
N PHE A 394 2.52 1.19 -1.93
CA PHE A 394 2.65 0.07 -2.85
C PHE A 394 4.08 -0.03 -3.39
N GLU A 395 4.50 -1.21 -3.79
CA GLU A 395 5.76 -1.43 -4.46
C GLU A 395 5.57 -1.20 -5.97
N PRO A 396 6.26 -0.25 -6.61
CA PRO A 396 6.10 -0.05 -8.05
C PRO A 396 6.77 -1.19 -8.81
N ARG A 397 6.01 -1.94 -9.63
CA ARG A 397 6.48 -3.11 -10.38
C ARG A 397 5.89 -3.17 -11.79
N LEU A 398 6.69 -3.72 -12.73
CA LEU A 398 6.28 -3.94 -14.13
C LEU A 398 5.99 -5.41 -14.43
N ASP A 399 6.47 -6.33 -13.60
CA ASP A 399 6.48 -7.77 -13.83
C ASP A 399 5.26 -8.50 -13.29
N ILE A 400 4.42 -7.85 -12.51
CA ILE A 400 3.26 -8.45 -11.85
C ILE A 400 1.96 -8.07 -12.59
N THR A 401 1.17 -9.08 -12.94
CA THR A 401 -0.18 -8.94 -13.53
C THR A 401 -1.26 -9.45 -12.57
N THR A 402 -2.54 -9.10 -12.80
CA THR A 402 -3.69 -9.46 -11.97
C THR A 402 -4.33 -10.80 -12.33
#